data_570582effc480c893e14ce5f173d7e8a
#
_entry.id   570582effc480c893e14ce5f173d7e8a
#
_cell.length_a   1.000
_cell.length_b   1.000
_cell.length_c   1.000
_cell.angle_alpha   90.00
_cell.angle_beta   90.00
_cell.angle_gamma   90.00
#
_symmetry.space_group_name_H-M   'P 1'
#
loop_
_entity.id
_entity.type
_entity.pdbx_description
1 polymer ?
#
loop_
_entity_poly.entity_id
_entity_poly.type
_entity_poly.pdbx_seq_one_letter_code
_entity_poly.pdbx_strand_id
1 'polypeptide(L)' 'MNSHPTRHRIKFGDVALGQRFYDPISEEYFVKQSDTMAAMVTGIGDGTVPDEFEADDIVGIDHQ' A
#
# COMPACT_ATOMS: atom_id res chain seq x y z
N MET A 1 15.88 -21.38 -7.08
CA MET A 1 14.60 -21.17 -6.93
C MET A 1 14.27 -19.79 -6.69
N ASN A 2 13.32 -19.33 -7.23
CA ASN A 2 12.98 -18.07 -7.00
C ASN A 2 12.05 -17.92 -5.98
N SER A 3 12.20 -16.95 -5.19
CA SER A 3 11.29 -16.67 -4.19
C SER A 3 10.80 -15.32 -4.38
N HIS A 4 9.56 -15.23 -4.71
CA HIS A 4 8.91 -13.96 -4.71
C HIS A 4 8.33 -13.72 -3.34
N PRO A 5 8.34 -12.50 -2.85
CA PRO A 5 7.66 -12.20 -1.61
C PRO A 5 6.20 -12.56 -1.77
N THR A 6 5.66 -13.26 -0.82
CA THR A 6 4.24 -13.57 -0.82
C THR A 6 3.48 -12.34 -0.39
N ARG A 7 2.54 -11.89 -1.20
CA ARG A 7 1.69 -10.77 -0.82
C ARG A 7 0.36 -11.28 -0.34
N HIS A 8 -0.08 -10.67 0.75
CA HIS A 8 -1.36 -10.93 1.35
C HIS A 8 -2.31 -9.88 0.83
N ARG A 9 -3.42 -10.28 0.27
CA ARG A 9 -4.41 -9.32 -0.20
C ARG A 9 -5.30 -8.92 0.94
N ILE A 10 -5.44 -7.63 1.16
CA ILE A 10 -6.35 -7.10 2.16
C ILE A 10 -7.01 -5.84 1.62
N LYS A 11 -8.09 -5.42 2.25
CA LYS A 11 -8.71 -4.15 1.92
C LYS A 11 -7.89 -3.02 2.50
N PHE A 12 -7.87 -1.90 1.80
CA PHE A 12 -7.18 -0.70 2.29
C PHE A 12 -7.66 -0.34 3.70
N GLY A 13 -8.97 -0.49 3.97
CA GLY A 13 -9.52 -0.18 5.27
C GLY A 13 -8.91 -1.00 6.40
N ASP A 14 -8.36 -2.17 6.10
CA ASP A 14 -7.75 -3.04 7.09
C ASP A 14 -6.26 -2.82 7.25
N VAL A 15 -5.66 -1.95 6.46
CA VAL A 15 -4.25 -1.59 6.61
C VAL A 15 -4.13 -0.69 7.84
N ALA A 16 -3.13 -0.93 8.68
CA ALA A 16 -2.91 -0.10 9.86
C ALA A 16 -2.33 1.25 9.47
N LEU A 17 -2.62 2.27 10.26
CA LEU A 17 -2.02 3.58 10.03
C LEU A 17 -0.50 3.46 10.16
N GLY A 18 0.20 4.07 9.23
CA GLY A 18 1.66 4.01 9.18
C GLY A 18 2.22 2.76 8.55
N GLN A 19 1.36 1.82 8.15
CA GLN A 19 1.80 0.57 7.56
C GLN A 19 2.04 0.74 6.07
N ARG A 20 3.12 0.15 5.57
CA ARG A 20 3.45 0.14 4.16
C ARG A 20 2.65 -0.94 3.46
N PHE A 21 2.16 -0.66 2.27
CA PHE A 21 1.41 -1.63 1.48
C PHE A 21 1.68 -1.40 -0.01
N TYR A 22 1.35 -2.40 -0.81
CA TYR A 22 1.55 -2.38 -2.25
C TYR A 22 0.22 -2.11 -2.95
N ASP A 23 0.19 -1.15 -3.87
CA ASP A 23 -0.98 -0.88 -4.69
C ASP A 23 -0.79 -1.56 -6.05
N PRO A 24 -1.60 -2.57 -6.38
CA PRO A 24 -1.40 -3.30 -7.63
C PRO A 24 -1.77 -2.48 -8.87
N ILE A 25 -2.55 -1.42 -8.73
CA ILE A 25 -2.95 -0.62 -9.87
C ILE A 25 -1.79 0.24 -10.35
N SER A 26 -1.12 0.94 -9.44
CA SER A 26 0.04 1.75 -9.80
C SER A 26 1.34 0.97 -9.77
N GLU A 27 1.34 -0.21 -9.13
CA GLU A 27 2.53 -1.04 -8.95
C GLU A 27 3.58 -0.33 -8.11
N GLU A 28 3.14 0.45 -7.14
CA GLU A 28 4.01 1.19 -6.25
C GLU A 28 3.63 0.91 -4.81
N TYR A 29 4.55 1.23 -3.89
CA TYR A 29 4.27 1.09 -2.47
C TYR A 29 3.84 2.42 -1.87
N PHE A 30 2.97 2.32 -0.88
CA PHE A 30 2.40 3.48 -0.18
C PHE A 30 2.47 3.24 1.31
N VAL A 31 2.34 4.31 2.08
CA VAL A 31 2.19 4.24 3.53
C VAL A 31 0.87 4.89 3.90
N LYS A 32 0.06 4.17 4.66
CA LYS A 32 -1.27 4.65 5.02
C LYS A 32 -1.17 5.81 6.01
N GLN A 33 -1.84 6.90 5.68
CA GLN A 33 -1.79 8.13 6.49
C GLN A 33 -3.08 8.36 7.25
N SER A 34 -4.21 7.92 6.72
CA SER A 34 -5.51 8.10 7.35
C SER A 34 -6.46 7.05 6.80
N ASP A 35 -7.71 7.10 7.21
CA ASP A 35 -8.71 6.13 6.75
C ASP A 35 -8.89 6.14 5.24
N THR A 36 -8.59 7.26 4.58
CA THR A 36 -8.82 7.40 3.15
C THR A 36 -7.59 7.83 2.36
N MET A 37 -6.46 8.05 3.02
CA MET A 37 -5.30 8.62 2.34
C MET A 37 -4.05 7.79 2.60
N ALA A 38 -3.19 7.73 1.59
CA ALA A 38 -1.87 7.11 1.72
C ALA A 38 -0.92 7.81 0.76
N ALA A 39 0.36 7.82 1.07
CA ALA A 39 1.36 8.50 0.25
C ALA A 39 2.30 7.48 -0.38
N MET A 40 2.57 7.67 -1.68
CA MET A 40 3.48 6.82 -2.43
C MET A 40 4.91 7.02 -1.91
N VAL A 41 5.62 5.92 -1.70
CA VAL A 41 6.98 5.95 -1.17
C VAL A 41 7.99 5.33 -2.11
N THR A 42 7.56 4.83 -3.27
CA THR A 42 8.47 4.30 -4.29
C THR A 42 8.23 5.08 -5.58
N GLY A 43 9.02 4.80 -6.59
CA GLY A 43 8.91 5.51 -7.86
C GLY A 43 9.25 6.98 -7.66
N ILE A 44 8.32 7.86 -8.04
CA ILE A 44 8.52 9.29 -7.87
C ILE A 44 7.95 9.78 -6.54
N GLY A 45 7.40 8.88 -5.71
CA GLY A 45 6.81 9.26 -4.44
C GLY A 45 7.85 9.43 -3.36
N ASP A 46 7.64 10.43 -2.50
CA ASP A 46 8.55 10.70 -1.39
C ASP A 46 7.86 10.56 -0.03
N GLY A 47 6.64 10.02 -0.02
CA GLY A 47 5.92 9.80 1.23
C GLY A 47 5.20 11.02 1.77
N THR A 48 5.14 12.12 1.01
CA THR A 48 4.51 13.33 1.50
C THR A 48 3.23 13.70 0.80
N VAL A 49 3.04 13.31 -0.46
CA VAL A 49 1.86 13.70 -1.22
C VAL A 49 0.78 12.66 -1.04
N PRO A 50 -0.36 13.00 -0.44
CA PRO A 50 -1.39 11.99 -0.20
C PRO A 50 -2.20 11.70 -1.46
N ASP A 51 -2.50 10.42 -1.62
CA ASP A 51 -3.44 9.95 -2.64
C ASP A 51 -4.64 9.35 -1.94
N GLU A 52 -5.79 9.43 -2.59
CA GLU A 52 -7.02 8.95 -1.99
C GLU A 52 -7.25 7.48 -2.31
N PHE A 53 -7.71 6.73 -1.32
CA PHE A 53 -8.05 5.32 -1.46
C PHE A 53 -9.43 5.11 -0.86
N GLU A 54 -10.08 4.05 -1.29
CA GLU A 54 -11.34 3.64 -0.69
C GLU A 54 -11.12 2.45 0.22
N ALA A 55 -11.95 2.33 1.24
CA ALA A 55 -11.80 1.25 2.22
C ALA A 55 -11.83 -0.13 1.57
N ASP A 56 -12.58 -0.26 0.48
CA ASP A 56 -12.72 -1.56 -0.21
C ASP A 56 -11.66 -1.82 -1.25
N ASP A 57 -10.74 -0.90 -1.49
CA ASP A 57 -9.66 -1.12 -2.45
C ASP A 57 -8.79 -2.26 -1.97
N ILE A 58 -8.50 -3.21 -2.86
CA ILE A 58 -7.67 -4.35 -2.51
C ILE A 58 -6.21 -4.00 -2.74
N VAL A 59 -5.42 -4.16 -1.71
CA VAL A 59 -3.99 -3.85 -1.74
C VAL A 59 -3.22 -5.06 -1.21
N GLY A 60 -1.90 -5.00 -1.24
CA GLY A 60 -1.07 -6.10 -0.84
C GLY A 60 -0.15 -5.76 0.31
N ILE A 61 0.00 -6.70 1.23
CA ILE A 61 0.98 -6.59 2.31
C ILE A 61 2.02 -7.68 2.07
N ASP A 62 3.28 -7.31 2.06
CA ASP A 62 4.34 -8.27 1.85
C ASP A 62 4.57 -9.08 3.12
N HIS A 63 4.75 -10.39 2.94
CA HIS A 63 5.16 -11.25 4.04
C HIS A 63 6.65 -11.50 3.94
N GLN A 64 7.26 -11.68 5.06
CA GLN A 64 8.68 -12.00 5.09
C GLN A 64 8.88 -13.39 5.59
#